data_a626c664220a225c41ab9fd38a885e7b
#
_entry.id   a626c664220a225c41ab9fd38a885e7b
#
_cell.length_a   1.000
_cell.length_b   1.000
_cell.length_c   1.000
_cell.angle_alpha   90.00
_cell.angle_beta   90.00
_cell.angle_gamma   90.00
#
_symmetry.space_group_name_H-M   'P 1'
#
loop_
_entity.id
_entity.type
_entity.pdbx_description
1 polymer ?
#
loop_
_entity_poly.entity_id
_entity_poly.type
_entity_poly.pdbx_seq_one_letter_code
_entity_poly.pdbx_strand_id
1 'polypeptide(L)'
;HPELHHDQQGKEYIDFAGGIAVNALGHAHPRLVQALTDQAGKFWHTGNGYTNEPILRLAKMLIDATFADRVFFCNSGAEANEAALKLARKYAHDRFGSEKSGIVAFQNAFHGRTLFTVSAGGQPAYSRDFAPLAPQIQHAVFNDLESAKALINDQTCAVIVEPVQGEGGVVPASVEFLRGLRQLCDQHNALLIFDEVQTGVGRTGELYAYMHYGVTPDVLTTAKALGGGFPIGALLATEACASGMTVGTPGTTYGGNPLAGAVAGELLSIVNTPEVLSGVRQRHQWFCERLQALNARYGLFKEIRGLGLLLGCVLNDAWAGKAKTLSNLAAEEGVMILIAGANVVRFAPALNVSEEEVNSGLDRVERACARFVAGVSS
;
A
#
# COMPACT_ATOMS: atom_id res chain seq x y z
N HIS A 1 16.08 -1.51 -18.75
CA HIS A 1 14.69 -1.97 -18.57
C HIS A 1 14.35 -1.96 -17.08
N PRO A 2 13.30 -1.26 -16.67
CA PRO A 2 12.98 -1.08 -15.24
C PRO A 2 12.57 -2.38 -14.52
N GLU A 3 12.12 -3.37 -15.28
CA GLU A 3 11.64 -4.64 -14.73
C GLU A 3 12.63 -5.80 -14.84
N LEU A 4 13.80 -5.61 -15.46
CA LEU A 4 14.78 -6.68 -15.58
C LEU A 4 15.70 -6.73 -14.36
N HIS A 5 15.89 -7.91 -13.84
CA HIS A 5 16.75 -8.20 -12.71
C HIS A 5 17.55 -9.47 -12.97
N HIS A 6 18.79 -9.53 -12.51
CA HIS A 6 19.66 -10.70 -12.71
C HIS A 6 20.10 -11.23 -11.35
N ASP A 7 20.12 -12.57 -11.22
CA ASP A 7 20.68 -13.22 -10.04
C ASP A 7 22.21 -13.34 -10.13
N GLN A 8 22.80 -13.92 -9.11
CA GLN A 8 24.26 -14.10 -9.04
C GLN A 8 24.82 -15.02 -10.12
N GLN A 9 24.01 -15.88 -10.70
CA GLN A 9 24.37 -16.74 -11.81
C GLN A 9 24.10 -16.11 -13.17
N GLY A 10 23.58 -14.88 -13.19
CA GLY A 10 23.25 -14.15 -14.41
C GLY A 10 21.91 -14.52 -15.03
N LYS A 11 21.07 -15.29 -14.34
CA LYS A 11 19.72 -15.58 -14.80
C LYS A 11 18.87 -14.32 -14.75
N GLU A 12 18.22 -14.02 -15.85
CA GLU A 12 17.32 -12.88 -15.98
C GLU A 12 15.94 -13.14 -15.39
N TYR A 13 15.43 -12.18 -14.65
CA TYR A 13 14.07 -12.18 -14.15
C TYR A 13 13.34 -10.92 -14.59
N ILE A 14 12.06 -11.08 -14.95
CA ILE A 14 11.14 -9.95 -15.05
C ILE A 14 10.47 -9.78 -13.69
N ASP A 15 10.47 -8.57 -13.16
CA ASP A 15 9.99 -8.27 -11.81
C ASP A 15 8.56 -7.73 -11.83
N PHE A 16 7.59 -8.60 -11.56
CA PHE A 16 6.20 -8.21 -11.30
C PHE A 16 5.86 -8.18 -9.80
N ALA A 17 6.86 -8.30 -8.95
CA ALA A 17 6.73 -8.21 -7.50
C ALA A 17 7.00 -6.79 -6.98
N GLY A 18 7.95 -6.10 -7.58
CA GLY A 18 8.29 -4.72 -7.25
C GLY A 18 8.76 -4.50 -5.82
N GLY A 19 9.35 -5.51 -5.16
CA GLY A 19 9.73 -5.40 -3.75
C GLY A 19 8.51 -5.21 -2.85
N ILE A 20 7.41 -5.86 -3.15
CA ILE A 20 6.08 -5.71 -2.54
C ILE A 20 5.49 -4.32 -2.86
N ALA A 21 5.29 -4.06 -4.13
CA ALA A 21 4.67 -2.84 -4.65
C ALA A 21 5.43 -1.54 -4.30
N VAL A 22 6.73 -1.61 -4.13
CA VAL A 22 7.59 -0.46 -3.77
C VAL A 22 8.19 0.20 -5.00
N ASN A 23 8.75 -0.58 -5.92
CA ASN A 23 9.53 -0.08 -7.04
C ASN A 23 8.64 0.50 -8.13
N ALA A 24 8.05 1.66 -7.85
CA ALA A 24 7.07 2.32 -8.73
C ALA A 24 7.63 2.64 -10.13
N LEU A 25 8.90 2.95 -10.24
CA LEU A 25 9.58 3.31 -11.50
C LEU A 25 10.63 2.27 -11.91
N GLY A 26 10.55 1.07 -11.35
CA GLY A 26 11.51 0.01 -11.57
C GLY A 26 12.78 0.17 -10.74
N HIS A 27 13.80 -0.59 -11.10
CA HIS A 27 15.07 -0.59 -10.38
C HIS A 27 15.99 0.52 -10.87
N ALA A 28 16.53 1.33 -9.93
CA ALA A 28 17.53 2.36 -10.19
C ALA A 28 17.13 3.30 -11.34
N HIS A 29 15.94 3.86 -11.27
CA HIS A 29 15.50 4.84 -12.27
C HIS A 29 16.50 6.00 -12.34
N PRO A 30 16.99 6.40 -13.52
CA PRO A 30 18.07 7.41 -13.65
C PRO A 30 17.80 8.72 -12.93
N ARG A 31 16.56 9.22 -12.97
CA ARG A 31 16.19 10.46 -12.29
C ARG A 31 16.21 10.33 -10.78
N LEU A 32 15.83 9.15 -10.24
CA LEU A 32 15.89 8.90 -8.79
C LEU A 32 17.35 8.74 -8.32
N VAL A 33 18.16 8.04 -9.09
CA VAL A 33 19.61 7.92 -8.82
C VAL A 33 20.27 9.28 -8.81
N GLN A 34 19.94 10.15 -9.77
CA GLN A 34 20.50 11.50 -9.86
C GLN A 34 20.07 12.36 -8.66
N ALA A 35 18.78 12.33 -8.29
CA ALA A 35 18.28 13.07 -7.12
C ALA A 35 18.98 12.64 -5.83
N LEU A 36 19.15 11.33 -5.65
CA LEU A 36 19.87 10.78 -4.49
C LEU A 36 21.32 11.20 -4.48
N THR A 37 22.01 11.08 -5.62
CA THR A 37 23.44 11.42 -5.76
C THR A 37 23.67 12.89 -5.50
N ASP A 38 22.85 13.78 -6.06
CA ASP A 38 22.97 15.22 -5.85
C ASP A 38 22.79 15.59 -4.36
N GLN A 39 21.78 15.03 -3.71
CA GLN A 39 21.54 15.30 -2.30
C GLN A 39 22.61 14.67 -1.40
N ALA A 40 23.11 13.49 -1.75
CA ALA A 40 24.18 12.82 -1.00
C ALA A 40 25.47 13.65 -0.96
N GLY A 41 25.71 14.48 -1.97
CA GLY A 41 26.83 15.40 -2.00
C GLY A 41 26.66 16.67 -1.16
N LYS A 42 25.47 16.88 -0.59
CA LYS A 42 25.16 18.08 0.23
C LYS A 42 25.11 17.71 1.72
N PHE A 43 23.99 17.19 2.19
CA PHE A 43 23.84 16.71 3.56
C PHE A 43 22.73 15.65 3.61
N TRP A 44 22.83 14.76 4.61
CA TRP A 44 21.97 13.57 4.70
C TRP A 44 20.92 13.69 5.78
N HIS A 45 21.23 14.38 6.87
CA HIS A 45 20.40 14.43 8.07
C HIS A 45 20.58 15.74 8.80
N THR A 46 19.47 16.38 9.17
CA THR A 46 19.47 17.63 9.92
C THR A 46 18.79 17.49 11.28
N GLY A 47 18.05 16.41 11.51
CA GLY A 47 17.15 16.29 12.65
C GLY A 47 15.92 17.19 12.51
N ASN A 48 15.00 17.06 13.45
CA ASN A 48 13.72 17.79 13.40
C ASN A 48 13.77 19.16 14.11
N GLY A 49 14.93 19.53 14.65
CA GLY A 49 15.17 20.89 15.16
C GLY A 49 15.41 21.92 14.05
N TYR A 50 15.66 21.46 12.85
CA TYR A 50 15.90 22.27 11.66
C TYR A 50 15.07 21.75 10.50
N THR A 51 14.80 22.61 9.53
CA THR A 51 14.13 22.22 8.28
C THR A 51 15.14 22.00 7.16
N ASN A 52 14.70 21.34 6.10
CA ASN A 52 15.46 21.21 4.87
C ASN A 52 14.55 21.41 3.66
N GLU A 53 15.09 21.95 2.59
CA GLU A 53 14.31 22.27 1.40
C GLU A 53 13.67 21.05 0.73
N PRO A 54 14.37 19.91 0.52
CA PRO A 54 13.76 18.77 -0.14
C PRO A 54 12.50 18.25 0.54
N ILE A 55 12.49 18.20 1.88
CA ILE A 55 11.29 17.69 2.59
C ILE A 55 10.15 18.70 2.61
N LEU A 56 10.48 20.00 2.69
CA LEU A 56 9.45 21.06 2.59
C LEU A 56 8.79 21.06 1.21
N ARG A 57 9.59 20.87 0.17
CA ARG A 57 9.08 20.75 -1.21
C ARG A 57 8.16 19.54 -1.35
N LEU A 58 8.56 18.39 -0.84
CA LEU A 58 7.73 17.18 -0.86
C LEU A 58 6.43 17.40 -0.09
N ALA A 59 6.48 18.00 1.08
CA ALA A 59 5.28 18.32 1.86
C ALA A 59 4.31 19.18 1.06
N LYS A 60 4.82 20.23 0.42
CA LYS A 60 3.98 21.11 -0.43
C LYS A 60 3.37 20.34 -1.60
N MET A 61 4.15 19.50 -2.28
CA MET A 61 3.64 18.68 -3.39
C MET A 61 2.50 17.77 -2.95
N LEU A 62 2.63 17.12 -1.79
CA LEU A 62 1.59 16.25 -1.25
C LEU A 62 0.34 17.02 -0.85
N ILE A 63 0.48 18.18 -0.21
CA ILE A 63 -0.63 19.05 0.18
C ILE A 63 -1.36 19.57 -1.05
N ASP A 64 -0.63 20.05 -2.05
CA ASP A 64 -1.23 20.60 -3.28
C ASP A 64 -1.96 19.52 -4.11
N ALA A 65 -1.56 18.26 -3.99
CA ALA A 65 -2.10 17.15 -4.78
C ALA A 65 -3.22 16.37 -4.08
N THR A 66 -3.47 16.60 -2.78
CA THR A 66 -4.40 15.81 -1.98
C THR A 66 -5.35 16.68 -1.15
N PHE A 67 -6.21 16.03 -0.37
CA PHE A 67 -7.10 16.70 0.58
C PHE A 67 -6.37 17.30 1.80
N ALA A 68 -5.11 16.88 2.02
CA ALA A 68 -4.41 17.15 3.27
C ALA A 68 -3.94 18.60 3.39
N ASP A 69 -3.89 19.08 4.63
CA ASP A 69 -3.35 20.38 5.02
C ASP A 69 -2.01 20.25 5.72
N ARG A 70 -1.71 19.07 6.28
CA ARG A 70 -0.51 18.78 7.08
C ARG A 70 0.06 17.41 6.72
N VAL A 71 1.38 17.31 6.82
CA VAL A 71 2.13 16.06 6.57
C VAL A 71 3.09 15.81 7.73
N PHE A 72 3.12 14.59 8.22
CA PHE A 72 4.16 14.08 9.14
C PHE A 72 4.95 13.01 8.41
N PHE A 73 6.28 13.16 8.36
CA PHE A 73 7.16 12.20 7.71
C PHE A 73 7.78 11.22 8.69
N CYS A 74 7.92 9.98 8.25
CA CYS A 74 8.59 8.90 8.96
C CYS A 74 9.33 8.01 7.95
N ASN A 75 9.67 6.77 8.30
CA ASN A 75 10.58 5.94 7.50
C ASN A 75 9.93 4.68 6.93
N SER A 76 8.70 4.38 7.31
CA SER A 76 8.00 3.17 6.92
C SER A 76 6.49 3.34 7.01
N GLY A 77 5.77 2.40 6.37
CA GLY A 77 4.31 2.35 6.49
C GLY A 77 3.83 2.03 7.91
N ALA A 78 4.56 1.17 8.62
CA ALA A 78 4.24 0.85 10.02
C ALA A 78 4.32 2.11 10.91
N GLU A 79 5.36 2.94 10.75
CA GLU A 79 5.49 4.20 11.50
C GLU A 79 4.39 5.19 11.11
N ALA A 80 4.02 5.26 9.84
CA ALA A 80 2.93 6.12 9.39
C ALA A 80 1.60 5.70 10.03
N ASN A 81 1.30 4.41 10.08
CA ASN A 81 0.11 3.88 10.72
C ASN A 81 0.15 4.02 12.25
N GLU A 82 1.31 3.83 12.89
CA GLU A 82 1.50 4.15 14.31
C GLU A 82 1.10 5.60 14.61
N ALA A 83 1.62 6.53 13.82
CA ALA A 83 1.32 7.95 13.95
C ALA A 83 -0.17 8.23 13.74
N ALA A 84 -0.82 7.58 12.77
CA ALA A 84 -2.23 7.75 12.50
C ALA A 84 -3.12 7.28 13.65
N LEU A 85 -2.82 6.12 14.22
CA LEU A 85 -3.57 5.58 15.36
C LEU A 85 -3.36 6.43 16.62
N LYS A 86 -2.15 6.90 16.84
CA LYS A 86 -1.84 7.82 17.96
C LYS A 86 -2.54 9.17 17.78
N LEU A 87 -2.54 9.72 16.57
CA LEU A 87 -3.26 10.95 16.26
C LEU A 87 -4.75 10.80 16.57
N ALA A 88 -5.37 9.72 16.16
CA ALA A 88 -6.79 9.48 16.39
C ALA A 88 -7.13 9.41 17.88
N ARG A 89 -6.32 8.70 18.67
CA ARG A 89 -6.53 8.63 20.12
C ARG A 89 -6.32 9.99 20.78
N LYS A 90 -5.29 10.72 20.41
CA LYS A 90 -5.06 12.08 20.97
C LYS A 90 -6.16 13.04 20.58
N TYR A 91 -6.57 13.03 19.32
CA TYR A 91 -7.68 13.87 18.83
C TYR A 91 -8.96 13.64 19.65
N ALA A 92 -9.31 12.38 19.87
CA ALA A 92 -10.50 12.02 20.62
C ALA A 92 -10.35 12.35 22.12
N HIS A 93 -9.18 12.08 22.70
CA HIS A 93 -8.90 12.40 24.11
C HIS A 93 -9.04 13.89 24.37
N ASP A 94 -8.46 14.73 23.54
CA ASP A 94 -8.47 16.19 23.72
C ASP A 94 -9.88 16.78 23.57
N ARG A 95 -10.73 16.20 22.72
CA ARG A 95 -12.06 16.75 22.40
C ARG A 95 -13.22 16.09 23.15
N PHE A 96 -13.10 14.79 23.47
CA PHE A 96 -14.23 13.99 23.96
C PHE A 96 -13.89 13.22 25.25
N GLY A 97 -12.65 13.22 25.68
CA GLY A 97 -12.20 12.51 26.87
C GLY A 97 -11.53 11.18 26.58
N SER A 98 -10.88 10.62 27.60
CA SER A 98 -10.01 9.45 27.50
C SER A 98 -10.74 8.13 27.17
N GLU A 99 -12.03 8.07 27.37
CA GLU A 99 -12.84 6.86 27.12
C GLU A 99 -13.08 6.62 25.62
N LYS A 100 -12.98 7.66 24.79
CA LYS A 100 -13.11 7.55 23.33
C LYS A 100 -11.79 7.06 22.73
N SER A 101 -11.48 5.80 22.90
CA SER A 101 -10.19 5.20 22.50
C SER A 101 -10.33 3.99 21.57
N GLY A 102 -11.56 3.58 21.27
CA GLY A 102 -11.84 2.42 20.44
C GLY A 102 -11.38 2.61 18.99
N ILE A 103 -10.79 1.57 18.42
CA ILE A 103 -10.38 1.50 17.02
C ILE A 103 -11.09 0.31 16.38
N VAL A 104 -11.73 0.55 15.24
CA VAL A 104 -12.29 -0.52 14.40
C VAL A 104 -11.37 -0.71 13.19
N ALA A 105 -10.92 -1.93 13.04
CA ALA A 105 -10.12 -2.40 11.92
C ALA A 105 -10.84 -3.57 11.24
N PHE A 106 -10.18 -4.25 10.30
CA PHE A 106 -10.85 -5.29 9.52
C PHE A 106 -10.06 -6.59 9.51
N GLN A 107 -10.77 -7.69 9.45
CA GLN A 107 -10.19 -9.01 9.25
C GLN A 107 -9.37 -9.02 7.95
N ASN A 108 -8.27 -9.74 7.96
CA ASN A 108 -7.31 -9.86 6.88
C ASN A 108 -6.52 -8.58 6.55
N ALA A 109 -6.71 -7.49 7.27
CA ALA A 109 -5.97 -6.26 7.08
C ALA A 109 -4.49 -6.41 7.45
N PHE A 110 -3.65 -5.60 6.80
CA PHE A 110 -2.23 -5.49 7.14
C PHE A 110 -1.86 -4.00 7.28
N HIS A 111 -1.37 -3.61 8.46
CA HIS A 111 -1.00 -2.22 8.76
C HIS A 111 0.44 -2.06 9.25
N GLY A 112 1.20 -3.13 9.32
CA GLY A 112 2.58 -3.16 9.81
C GLY A 112 2.79 -4.22 10.90
N ARG A 113 4.02 -4.27 11.41
CA ARG A 113 4.44 -5.30 12.37
C ARG A 113 4.90 -4.75 13.72
N THR A 114 4.82 -3.44 13.94
CA THR A 114 5.00 -2.85 15.27
C THR A 114 3.82 -3.21 16.16
N LEU A 115 3.97 -3.14 17.46
CA LEU A 115 2.95 -3.69 18.37
C LEU A 115 1.56 -3.08 18.14
N PHE A 116 1.47 -1.77 17.98
CA PHE A 116 0.18 -1.12 17.75
C PHE A 116 -0.39 -1.47 16.36
N THR A 117 0.43 -1.42 15.32
CA THR A 117 -0.02 -1.70 13.96
C THR A 117 -0.36 -3.18 13.74
N VAL A 118 0.41 -4.10 14.34
CA VAL A 118 0.10 -5.54 14.25
C VAL A 118 -1.18 -5.87 15.02
N SER A 119 -1.49 -5.12 16.07
CA SER A 119 -2.74 -5.25 16.83
C SER A 119 -3.95 -4.78 16.00
N ALA A 120 -3.79 -3.74 15.19
CA ALA A 120 -4.82 -3.29 14.24
C ALA A 120 -4.93 -4.21 13.02
N GLY A 121 -3.87 -4.89 12.65
CA GLY A 121 -3.89 -5.90 11.59
C GLY A 121 -4.87 -7.04 11.90
N GLY A 122 -5.42 -7.61 10.85
CA GLY A 122 -6.44 -8.66 10.94
C GLY A 122 -5.94 -10.06 10.61
N GLN A 123 -4.63 -10.28 10.71
CA GLN A 123 -3.99 -11.57 10.39
C GLN A 123 -3.33 -12.15 11.66
N PRO A 124 -4.01 -13.06 12.36
CA PRO A 124 -3.54 -13.61 13.65
C PRO A 124 -2.15 -14.26 13.59
N ALA A 125 -1.75 -14.75 12.41
CA ALA A 125 -0.43 -15.34 12.22
C ALA A 125 0.72 -14.35 12.54
N TYR A 126 0.49 -13.04 12.39
CA TYR A 126 1.50 -12.02 12.67
C TYR A 126 1.45 -11.49 14.11
N SER A 127 0.36 -11.68 14.83
CA SER A 127 0.12 -11.03 16.13
C SER A 127 0.09 -11.96 17.33
N ARG A 128 -0.39 -13.19 17.17
CA ARG A 128 -0.72 -14.09 18.30
C ARG A 128 0.44 -14.37 19.25
N ASP A 129 1.67 -14.45 18.72
CA ASP A 129 2.83 -14.79 19.54
C ASP A 129 3.42 -13.59 20.29
N PHE A 130 2.84 -12.40 20.11
CA PHE A 130 3.31 -11.15 20.71
C PHE A 130 2.31 -10.54 21.69
N ALA A 131 1.32 -11.32 22.11
CA ALA A 131 0.36 -10.87 23.13
C ALA A 131 1.07 -10.57 24.46
N PRO A 132 0.57 -9.59 25.27
CA PRO A 132 -0.68 -8.86 25.08
C PRO A 132 -0.59 -7.79 23.99
N LEU A 133 -1.65 -7.70 23.20
CA LEU A 133 -1.74 -6.72 22.12
C LEU A 133 -2.22 -5.36 22.63
N ALA A 134 -2.14 -4.34 21.79
CA ALA A 134 -2.67 -3.01 22.12
C ALA A 134 -4.17 -3.10 22.37
N PRO A 135 -4.69 -2.44 23.43
CA PRO A 135 -6.08 -2.58 23.83
C PRO A 135 -7.06 -1.77 22.97
N GLN A 136 -8.35 -2.08 23.08
CA GLN A 136 -9.46 -1.33 22.49
C GLN A 136 -9.46 -1.33 20.96
N ILE A 137 -9.04 -2.45 20.35
CA ILE A 137 -9.08 -2.66 18.90
C ILE A 137 -10.01 -3.83 18.61
N GLN A 138 -11.03 -3.61 17.78
CA GLN A 138 -11.98 -4.61 17.34
C GLN A 138 -11.93 -4.76 15.82
N HIS A 139 -12.21 -5.95 15.32
CA HIS A 139 -12.13 -6.28 13.91
C HIS A 139 -13.50 -6.64 13.34
N ALA A 140 -13.93 -5.89 12.33
CA ALA A 140 -15.11 -6.17 11.54
C ALA A 140 -14.74 -6.98 10.28
N VAL A 141 -15.76 -7.42 9.55
CA VAL A 141 -15.58 -8.12 8.28
C VAL A 141 -15.47 -7.09 7.16
N PHE A 142 -14.39 -7.18 6.38
CA PHE A 142 -14.16 -6.28 5.25
C PHE A 142 -15.25 -6.42 4.18
N ASN A 143 -15.72 -5.31 3.62
CA ASN A 143 -16.86 -5.23 2.68
C ASN A 143 -18.23 -5.63 3.28
N ASP A 144 -18.31 -5.77 4.59
CA ASP A 144 -19.57 -6.00 5.31
C ASP A 144 -19.88 -4.79 6.20
N LEU A 145 -20.67 -3.87 5.69
CA LEU A 145 -20.98 -2.62 6.39
C LEU A 145 -21.75 -2.86 7.69
N GLU A 146 -22.64 -3.86 7.73
CA GLU A 146 -23.40 -4.19 8.95
C GLU A 146 -22.48 -4.69 10.06
N SER A 147 -21.44 -5.47 9.71
CA SER A 147 -20.41 -5.88 10.65
C SER A 147 -19.68 -4.69 11.28
N ALA A 148 -19.31 -3.72 10.45
CA ALA A 148 -18.66 -2.48 10.93
C ALA A 148 -19.59 -1.64 11.79
N LYS A 149 -20.85 -1.49 11.36
CA LYS A 149 -21.88 -0.72 12.09
C LYS A 149 -22.12 -1.28 13.49
N ALA A 150 -22.03 -2.59 13.66
CA ALA A 150 -22.20 -3.24 14.97
C ALA A 150 -21.08 -2.87 15.96
N LEU A 151 -19.89 -2.49 15.48
CA LEU A 151 -18.73 -2.18 16.31
C LEU A 151 -18.47 -0.68 16.48
N ILE A 152 -18.87 0.14 15.51
CA ILE A 152 -18.64 1.59 15.54
C ILE A 152 -19.69 2.24 16.43
N ASN A 153 -19.25 2.99 17.44
CA ASN A 153 -20.12 3.71 18.39
C ASN A 153 -19.43 5.00 18.86
N ASP A 154 -20.03 5.68 19.82
CA ASP A 154 -19.52 6.97 20.31
C ASP A 154 -18.19 6.86 21.07
N GLN A 155 -17.76 5.66 21.43
CA GLN A 155 -16.44 5.39 22.02
C GLN A 155 -15.36 5.07 20.96
N THR A 156 -15.72 4.99 19.70
CA THR A 156 -14.79 4.75 18.61
C THR A 156 -14.08 6.05 18.23
N CYS A 157 -12.75 6.07 18.32
CA CYS A 157 -11.95 7.23 17.89
C CYS A 157 -11.53 7.15 16.42
N ALA A 158 -11.40 5.94 15.87
CA ALA A 158 -10.97 5.76 14.49
C ALA A 158 -11.49 4.46 13.88
N VAL A 159 -11.66 4.51 12.57
CA VAL A 159 -11.78 3.34 11.70
C VAL A 159 -10.59 3.38 10.73
N ILE A 160 -9.80 2.32 10.70
CA ILE A 160 -8.68 2.18 9.76
C ILE A 160 -9.00 1.13 8.72
N VAL A 161 -8.84 1.48 7.46
CA VAL A 161 -9.20 0.63 6.32
C VAL A 161 -8.24 0.83 5.16
N GLU A 162 -7.91 -0.27 4.47
CA GLU A 162 -7.22 -0.23 3.18
C GLU A 162 -8.27 -0.13 2.07
N PRO A 163 -8.18 0.81 1.11
CA PRO A 163 -9.10 0.84 -0.04
C PRO A 163 -9.05 -0.44 -0.89
N VAL A 164 -7.90 -1.09 -0.93
CA VAL A 164 -7.72 -2.46 -1.43
C VAL A 164 -6.87 -3.18 -0.40
N GLN A 165 -7.38 -4.28 0.14
CA GLN A 165 -6.56 -5.12 1.00
C GLN A 165 -5.50 -5.82 0.15
N GLY A 166 -4.23 -5.38 0.25
CA GLY A 166 -3.15 -5.93 -0.55
C GLY A 166 -2.69 -7.30 -0.07
N GLU A 167 -2.20 -7.37 1.15
CA GLU A 167 -1.74 -8.62 1.78
C GLU A 167 -2.88 -9.59 2.06
N GLY A 168 -4.09 -9.09 2.25
CA GLY A 168 -5.28 -9.87 2.54
C GLY A 168 -5.91 -10.55 1.32
N GLY A 169 -5.31 -10.45 0.12
CA GLY A 169 -5.79 -11.16 -1.05
C GLY A 169 -6.11 -10.28 -2.26
N VAL A 170 -5.64 -9.05 -2.29
CA VAL A 170 -5.97 -8.05 -3.33
C VAL A 170 -7.49 -7.90 -3.47
N VAL A 171 -8.11 -7.51 -2.38
CA VAL A 171 -9.59 -7.36 -2.30
C VAL A 171 -9.94 -5.88 -2.32
N PRO A 172 -10.47 -5.35 -3.44
CA PRO A 172 -10.95 -3.98 -3.47
C PRO A 172 -12.17 -3.79 -2.57
N ALA A 173 -12.21 -2.66 -1.85
CA ALA A 173 -13.43 -2.25 -1.17
C ALA A 173 -14.51 -1.90 -2.19
N SER A 174 -15.77 -2.16 -1.86
CA SER A 174 -16.87 -1.58 -2.62
C SER A 174 -17.03 -0.09 -2.31
N VAL A 175 -17.55 0.66 -3.28
CA VAL A 175 -17.82 2.10 -3.08
C VAL A 175 -18.83 2.30 -1.94
N GLU A 176 -19.86 1.47 -1.88
CA GLU A 176 -20.90 1.50 -0.84
C GLU A 176 -20.30 1.28 0.55
N PHE A 177 -19.34 0.36 0.67
CA PHE A 177 -18.67 0.08 1.93
C PHE A 177 -17.88 1.30 2.44
N LEU A 178 -17.04 1.90 1.59
CA LEU A 178 -16.26 3.08 1.98
C LEU A 178 -17.14 4.30 2.26
N ARG A 179 -18.19 4.51 1.47
CA ARG A 179 -19.19 5.58 1.74
C ARG A 179 -19.89 5.35 3.07
N GLY A 180 -20.28 4.12 3.35
CA GLY A 180 -20.91 3.76 4.61
C GLY A 180 -19.99 3.98 5.81
N LEU A 181 -18.72 3.64 5.71
CA LEU A 181 -17.72 3.92 6.75
C LEU A 181 -17.55 5.43 6.98
N ARG A 182 -17.52 6.23 5.89
CA ARG A 182 -17.46 7.68 6.00
C ARG A 182 -18.64 8.24 6.79
N GLN A 183 -19.85 7.79 6.46
CA GLN A 183 -21.07 8.21 7.16
C GLN A 183 -21.06 7.80 8.63
N LEU A 184 -20.67 6.57 8.93
CA LEU A 184 -20.59 6.08 10.32
C LEU A 184 -19.56 6.86 11.15
N CYS A 185 -18.40 7.16 10.58
CA CYS A 185 -17.38 7.96 11.24
C CYS A 185 -17.88 9.37 11.53
N ASP A 186 -18.56 10.00 10.56
CA ASP A 186 -19.12 11.34 10.75
C ASP A 186 -20.21 11.33 11.83
N GLN A 187 -21.07 10.33 11.84
CA GLN A 187 -22.14 10.18 12.83
C GLN A 187 -21.61 10.04 14.25
N HIS A 188 -20.49 9.32 14.45
CA HIS A 188 -19.93 9.01 15.76
C HIS A 188 -18.69 9.84 16.12
N ASN A 189 -18.35 10.86 15.34
CA ASN A 189 -17.15 11.68 15.53
C ASN A 189 -15.86 10.84 15.60
N ALA A 190 -15.78 9.78 14.83
CA ALA A 190 -14.57 8.98 14.64
C ALA A 190 -13.79 9.46 13.41
N LEU A 191 -12.48 9.33 13.44
CA LEU A 191 -11.65 9.63 12.27
C LEU A 191 -11.63 8.44 11.31
N LEU A 192 -11.80 8.71 10.04
CA LEU A 192 -11.61 7.71 8.98
C LEU A 192 -10.16 7.77 8.48
N ILE A 193 -9.43 6.69 8.70
CA ILE A 193 -8.03 6.55 8.28
C ILE A 193 -7.99 5.59 7.07
N PHE A 194 -7.50 6.09 5.93
CA PHE A 194 -7.19 5.23 4.80
C PHE A 194 -5.71 4.87 4.84
N ASP A 195 -5.43 3.58 5.01
CA ASP A 195 -4.10 3.04 4.80
C ASP A 195 -3.88 2.85 3.30
N GLU A 196 -3.16 3.78 2.72
CA GLU A 196 -2.77 3.75 1.31
C GLU A 196 -1.27 3.47 1.12
N VAL A 197 -0.70 2.73 2.03
CA VAL A 197 0.71 2.31 1.94
C VAL A 197 0.95 1.51 0.67
N GLN A 198 0.04 0.62 0.31
CA GLN A 198 0.16 -0.19 -0.92
C GLN A 198 -0.61 0.38 -2.11
N THR A 199 -1.76 1.01 -1.90
CA THR A 199 -2.61 1.53 -2.97
C THR A 199 -2.18 2.90 -3.49
N GLY A 200 -1.35 3.62 -2.76
CA GLY A 200 -0.99 4.99 -3.07
C GLY A 200 0.07 5.15 -4.15
N VAL A 201 0.32 6.41 -4.47
CA VAL A 201 1.35 6.87 -5.40
C VAL A 201 1.19 6.25 -6.80
N GLY A 202 -0.03 6.33 -7.33
CA GLY A 202 -0.32 5.93 -8.71
C GLY A 202 -0.65 4.46 -8.93
N ARG A 203 -0.49 3.59 -7.92
CA ARG A 203 -0.67 2.14 -8.05
C ARG A 203 -2.02 1.73 -8.63
N THR A 204 -3.08 2.45 -8.29
CA THR A 204 -4.46 2.14 -8.73
C THR A 204 -4.91 2.90 -9.97
N GLY A 205 -4.06 3.78 -10.53
CA GLY A 205 -4.40 4.62 -11.69
C GLY A 205 -4.82 6.04 -11.31
N GLU A 206 -4.99 6.32 -10.03
CA GLU A 206 -5.09 7.64 -9.43
C GLU A 206 -3.88 7.85 -8.52
N LEU A 207 -3.55 9.09 -8.15
CA LEU A 207 -2.43 9.34 -7.24
C LEU A 207 -2.64 8.60 -5.91
N TYR A 208 -3.86 8.67 -5.36
CA TYR A 208 -4.30 7.89 -4.22
C TYR A 208 -5.67 7.29 -4.49
N ALA A 209 -5.92 6.08 -4.01
CA ALA A 209 -7.14 5.33 -4.30
C ALA A 209 -8.42 6.03 -3.81
N TYR A 210 -8.35 6.87 -2.77
CA TYR A 210 -9.52 7.62 -2.32
C TYR A 210 -10.13 8.49 -3.44
N MET A 211 -9.30 8.96 -4.37
CA MET A 211 -9.74 9.75 -5.53
C MET A 211 -10.58 8.90 -6.50
N HIS A 212 -10.24 7.62 -6.65
CA HIS A 212 -11.02 6.67 -7.45
C HIS A 212 -12.41 6.44 -6.83
N TYR A 213 -12.48 6.30 -5.52
CA TYR A 213 -13.73 6.04 -4.81
C TYR A 213 -14.60 7.27 -4.61
N GLY A 214 -14.05 8.46 -4.69
CA GLY A 214 -14.75 9.69 -4.36
C GLY A 214 -15.12 9.78 -2.87
N VAL A 215 -14.35 9.14 -2.01
CA VAL A 215 -14.53 9.16 -0.54
C VAL A 215 -13.26 9.70 0.08
N THR A 216 -13.36 10.84 0.77
CA THR A 216 -12.20 11.50 1.36
C THR A 216 -12.03 11.09 2.83
N PRO A 217 -10.88 10.53 3.21
CA PRO A 217 -10.59 10.23 4.61
C PRO A 217 -10.21 11.49 5.39
N ASP A 218 -10.17 11.38 6.72
CA ASP A 218 -9.60 12.42 7.59
C ASP A 218 -8.08 12.34 7.64
N VAL A 219 -7.56 11.12 7.57
CA VAL A 219 -6.14 10.79 7.63
C VAL A 219 -5.82 9.75 6.57
N LEU A 220 -4.69 9.93 5.91
CA LEU A 220 -4.17 8.98 4.93
C LEU A 220 -2.72 8.65 5.27
N THR A 221 -2.37 7.37 5.20
CA THR A 221 -0.98 6.92 5.35
C THR A 221 -0.42 6.41 4.05
N THR A 222 0.85 6.70 3.79
CA THR A 222 1.55 6.37 2.55
C THR A 222 3.00 6.01 2.83
N ALA A 223 3.57 5.14 2.01
CA ALA A 223 4.97 4.69 2.08
C ALA A 223 5.31 3.96 0.77
N LYS A 224 6.07 2.89 0.83
CA LYS A 224 6.38 2.01 -0.33
C LYS A 224 6.74 2.80 -1.59
N ALA A 225 5.82 2.90 -2.53
CA ALA A 225 6.00 3.58 -3.80
C ALA A 225 6.38 5.07 -3.66
N LEU A 226 6.08 5.70 -2.53
CA LEU A 226 6.46 7.09 -2.27
C LEU A 226 7.95 7.32 -2.40
N GLY A 227 8.76 6.36 -1.94
CA GLY A 227 10.21 6.40 -2.05
C GLY A 227 10.78 5.65 -3.25
N GLY A 228 9.96 4.82 -3.90
CA GLY A 228 10.40 4.04 -5.06
C GLY A 228 11.57 3.10 -4.80
N GLY A 229 11.77 2.70 -3.55
CA GLY A 229 12.90 1.90 -3.07
C GLY A 229 13.67 2.57 -1.93
N PHE A 230 13.60 3.89 -1.79
CA PHE A 230 14.19 4.60 -0.65
C PHE A 230 13.20 4.62 0.53
N PRO A 231 13.64 4.32 1.76
CA PRO A 231 12.74 4.25 2.91
C PRO A 231 12.14 5.62 3.28
N ILE A 232 10.83 5.71 3.17
CA ILE A 232 10.04 6.86 3.58
C ILE A 232 8.60 6.44 3.83
N GLY A 233 7.98 7.06 4.83
CA GLY A 233 6.55 7.00 5.06
C GLY A 233 6.02 8.39 5.38
N ALA A 234 4.72 8.57 5.27
CA ALA A 234 4.09 9.83 5.61
C ALA A 234 2.65 9.61 6.10
N LEU A 235 2.23 10.50 6.97
CA LEU A 235 0.85 10.67 7.39
C LEU A 235 0.37 12.01 6.83
N LEU A 236 -0.75 11.99 6.14
CA LEU A 236 -1.42 13.17 5.61
C LEU A 236 -2.73 13.36 6.37
N ALA A 237 -3.00 14.58 6.84
CA ALA A 237 -4.20 14.85 7.62
C ALA A 237 -4.74 16.25 7.35
N THR A 238 -6.05 16.44 7.63
CA THR A 238 -6.65 17.78 7.65
C THR A 238 -6.11 18.58 8.83
N GLU A 239 -6.17 19.89 8.74
CA GLU A 239 -5.80 20.80 9.85
C GLU A 239 -6.58 20.47 11.13
N ALA A 240 -7.87 20.23 11.00
CA ALA A 240 -8.72 19.89 12.13
C ALA A 240 -8.23 18.66 12.91
N CYS A 241 -7.77 17.63 12.19
CA CYS A 241 -7.24 16.41 12.81
C CYS A 241 -5.84 16.59 13.37
N ALA A 242 -5.00 17.38 12.67
CA ALA A 242 -3.59 17.53 12.99
C ALA A 242 -3.29 18.56 14.07
N SER A 243 -4.21 19.46 14.38
CA SER A 243 -4.00 20.59 15.30
C SER A 243 -3.55 20.18 16.70
N GLY A 244 -3.90 18.98 17.16
CA GLY A 244 -3.48 18.44 18.45
C GLY A 244 -2.10 17.77 18.45
N MET A 245 -1.46 17.64 17.29
CA MET A 245 -0.13 17.03 17.14
C MET A 245 0.95 18.06 17.38
N THR A 246 1.21 18.31 18.65
CA THR A 246 2.20 19.30 19.11
C THR A 246 3.54 18.66 19.41
N VAL A 247 4.55 19.47 19.73
CA VAL A 247 5.87 18.98 20.16
C VAL A 247 5.74 17.98 21.29
N GLY A 248 6.42 16.84 21.16
CA GLY A 248 6.39 15.77 22.17
C GLY A 248 5.31 14.71 21.91
N THR A 249 4.50 14.84 20.85
CA THR A 249 3.59 13.80 20.36
C THR A 249 4.37 12.86 19.43
N PRO A 250 3.83 12.23 18.36
CA PRO A 250 4.67 11.32 17.59
C PRO A 250 5.92 12.00 17.08
N GLY A 251 7.02 11.29 17.08
CA GLY A 251 8.31 11.79 16.66
C GLY A 251 9.14 10.68 15.99
N THR A 252 10.18 11.11 15.31
CA THR A 252 11.10 10.23 14.59
C THR A 252 12.42 10.93 14.39
N THR A 253 13.52 10.22 14.58
CA THR A 253 14.84 10.81 14.36
C THR A 253 15.10 11.06 12.88
N TYR A 254 14.86 10.09 12.01
CA TYR A 254 15.23 10.16 10.59
C TYR A 254 14.08 10.61 9.67
N GLY A 255 12.86 10.59 10.15
CA GLY A 255 11.71 11.01 9.34
C GLY A 255 11.82 12.47 8.92
N GLY A 256 11.63 12.73 7.64
CA GLY A 256 11.82 14.06 7.07
C GLY A 256 13.25 14.36 6.64
N ASN A 257 14.12 13.35 6.55
CA ASN A 257 15.50 13.57 6.11
C ASN A 257 15.55 14.01 4.63
N PRO A 258 16.56 14.81 4.26
CA PRO A 258 16.64 15.40 2.93
C PRO A 258 16.90 14.38 1.81
N LEU A 259 17.53 13.25 2.09
CA LEU A 259 17.72 12.20 1.08
C LEU A 259 16.37 11.63 0.66
N ALA A 260 15.53 11.26 1.63
CA ALA A 260 14.18 10.78 1.36
C ALA A 260 13.34 11.83 0.65
N GLY A 261 13.39 13.09 1.09
CA GLY A 261 12.67 14.20 0.47
C GLY A 261 13.07 14.42 -0.99
N ALA A 262 14.36 14.36 -1.28
CA ALA A 262 14.87 14.54 -2.65
C ALA A 262 14.40 13.41 -3.59
N VAL A 263 14.51 12.16 -3.16
CA VAL A 263 14.11 11.00 -3.98
C VAL A 263 12.59 10.96 -4.16
N ALA A 264 11.82 11.08 -3.08
CA ALA A 264 10.37 11.03 -3.14
C ALA A 264 9.77 12.23 -3.90
N GLY A 265 10.35 13.41 -3.78
CA GLY A 265 9.94 14.58 -4.55
C GLY A 265 10.11 14.38 -6.06
N GLU A 266 11.25 13.83 -6.45
CA GLU A 266 11.51 13.52 -7.86
C GLU A 266 10.56 12.43 -8.37
N LEU A 267 10.36 11.37 -7.60
CA LEU A 267 9.41 10.31 -7.94
C LEU A 267 8.00 10.87 -8.13
N LEU A 268 7.53 11.66 -7.20
CA LEU A 268 6.18 12.23 -7.26
C LEU A 268 5.99 13.12 -8.48
N SER A 269 7.02 13.88 -8.87
CA SER A 269 6.99 14.72 -10.08
C SER A 269 6.84 13.90 -11.36
N ILE A 270 7.35 12.68 -11.38
CA ILE A 270 7.21 11.76 -12.52
C ILE A 270 5.84 11.08 -12.52
N VAL A 271 5.45 10.53 -11.36
CA VAL A 271 4.23 9.70 -11.22
C VAL A 271 2.97 10.53 -11.30
N ASN A 272 2.94 11.70 -10.65
CA ASN A 272 1.74 12.55 -10.63
C ASN A 272 1.59 13.35 -11.91
N THR A 273 1.47 12.64 -13.02
CA THR A 273 1.22 13.20 -14.36
C THR A 273 0.09 12.42 -15.04
N PRO A 274 -0.71 13.07 -15.89
CA PRO A 274 -1.75 12.35 -16.65
C PRO A 274 -1.20 11.18 -17.45
N GLU A 275 0.00 11.32 -18.01
CA GLU A 275 0.65 10.28 -18.80
C GLU A 275 0.89 9.00 -18.00
N VAL A 276 1.51 9.11 -16.82
CA VAL A 276 1.78 7.93 -15.98
C VAL A 276 0.50 7.35 -15.44
N LEU A 277 -0.40 8.17 -14.90
CA LEU A 277 -1.64 7.68 -14.27
C LEU A 277 -2.57 7.02 -15.30
N SER A 278 -2.76 7.62 -16.47
CA SER A 278 -3.53 6.97 -17.55
C SER A 278 -2.82 5.72 -18.07
N GLY A 279 -1.49 5.74 -18.11
CA GLY A 279 -0.67 4.59 -18.47
C GLY A 279 -0.86 3.40 -17.54
N VAL A 280 -1.04 3.64 -16.24
CA VAL A 280 -1.37 2.57 -15.27
C VAL A 280 -2.69 1.90 -15.64
N ARG A 281 -3.71 2.67 -15.99
CA ARG A 281 -5.00 2.12 -16.42
C ARG A 281 -4.88 1.31 -17.72
N GLN A 282 -4.07 1.78 -18.66
CA GLN A 282 -3.78 1.04 -19.89
C GLN A 282 -3.05 -0.28 -19.63
N ARG A 283 -2.05 -0.25 -18.76
CA ARG A 283 -1.28 -1.46 -18.36
C ARG A 283 -2.15 -2.47 -17.61
N HIS A 284 -3.07 -1.98 -16.78
CA HIS A 284 -4.08 -2.84 -16.15
C HIS A 284 -4.86 -3.65 -17.19
N GLN A 285 -5.28 -3.02 -18.28
CA GLN A 285 -5.99 -3.71 -19.36
C GLN A 285 -5.11 -4.77 -20.03
N TRP A 286 -3.83 -4.48 -20.30
CA TRP A 286 -2.91 -5.47 -20.87
C TRP A 286 -2.78 -6.70 -19.96
N PHE A 287 -2.61 -6.50 -18.67
CA PHE A 287 -2.56 -7.60 -17.71
C PHE A 287 -3.86 -8.41 -17.68
N CYS A 288 -4.99 -7.74 -17.58
CA CYS A 288 -6.30 -8.41 -17.49
C CYS A 288 -6.60 -9.24 -18.74
N GLU A 289 -6.35 -8.71 -19.92
CA GLU A 289 -6.58 -9.42 -21.18
C GLU A 289 -5.70 -10.68 -21.26
N ARG A 290 -4.42 -10.57 -20.95
CA ARG A 290 -3.50 -11.71 -20.96
C ARG A 290 -3.84 -12.74 -19.89
N LEU A 291 -4.17 -12.30 -18.67
CA LEU A 291 -4.54 -13.20 -17.57
C LEU A 291 -5.86 -13.92 -17.84
N GLN A 292 -6.83 -13.23 -18.44
CA GLN A 292 -8.10 -13.85 -18.84
C GLN A 292 -7.89 -14.90 -19.93
N ALA A 293 -7.07 -14.60 -20.95
CA ALA A 293 -6.74 -15.56 -22.02
C ALA A 293 -6.03 -16.79 -21.47
N LEU A 294 -5.08 -16.58 -20.57
CA LEU A 294 -4.37 -17.65 -19.88
C LEU A 294 -5.35 -18.51 -19.05
N ASN A 295 -6.25 -17.88 -18.33
CA ASN A 295 -7.23 -18.57 -17.51
C ASN A 295 -8.25 -19.35 -18.35
N ALA A 296 -8.64 -18.84 -19.52
CA ALA A 296 -9.49 -19.56 -20.46
C ALA A 296 -8.83 -20.87 -20.92
N ARG A 297 -7.51 -20.87 -21.04
CA ARG A 297 -6.74 -22.05 -21.47
C ARG A 297 -6.50 -23.06 -20.36
N TYR A 298 -6.20 -22.61 -19.14
CA TYR A 298 -5.74 -23.49 -18.05
C TYR A 298 -6.75 -23.67 -16.93
N GLY A 299 -7.74 -22.79 -16.82
CA GLY A 299 -8.80 -22.90 -15.82
C GLY A 299 -8.33 -22.80 -14.37
N LEU A 300 -7.30 -22.02 -14.09
CA LEU A 300 -6.66 -21.95 -12.77
C LEU A 300 -7.37 -21.03 -11.78
N PHE A 301 -7.95 -19.94 -12.27
CA PHE A 301 -8.43 -18.86 -11.43
C PHE A 301 -9.95 -18.76 -11.46
N LYS A 302 -10.57 -18.70 -10.29
CA LYS A 302 -11.99 -18.40 -10.18
C LYS A 302 -12.30 -16.91 -10.24
N GLU A 303 -11.30 -16.05 -10.01
CA GLU A 303 -11.46 -14.61 -10.07
C GLU A 303 -10.11 -13.95 -10.40
N ILE A 304 -10.16 -12.92 -11.23
CA ILE A 304 -9.06 -11.99 -11.50
C ILE A 304 -9.56 -10.62 -11.08
N ARG A 305 -8.90 -9.98 -10.11
CA ARG A 305 -9.42 -8.77 -9.47
C ARG A 305 -8.30 -7.78 -9.14
N GLY A 306 -8.66 -6.58 -8.73
CA GLY A 306 -7.74 -5.52 -8.32
C GLY A 306 -8.02 -4.22 -9.04
N LEU A 307 -7.22 -3.20 -8.72
CA LEU A 307 -7.27 -1.87 -9.33
C LEU A 307 -5.89 -1.51 -9.88
N GLY A 308 -5.86 -0.93 -11.07
CA GLY A 308 -4.60 -0.48 -11.68
C GLY A 308 -3.57 -1.61 -11.77
N LEU A 309 -2.38 -1.36 -11.27
CA LEU A 309 -1.29 -2.34 -11.23
C LEU A 309 -1.11 -2.97 -9.85
N LEU A 310 -2.21 -3.24 -9.21
CA LEU A 310 -2.33 -4.10 -8.03
C LEU A 310 -3.39 -5.15 -8.37
N LEU A 311 -2.94 -6.31 -8.83
CA LEU A 311 -3.79 -7.36 -9.39
C LEU A 311 -3.64 -8.65 -8.60
N GLY A 312 -4.74 -9.35 -8.40
CA GLY A 312 -4.79 -10.65 -7.74
C GLY A 312 -5.54 -11.67 -8.59
N CYS A 313 -4.95 -12.87 -8.70
CA CYS A 313 -5.60 -14.01 -9.32
C CYS A 313 -5.90 -15.04 -8.23
N VAL A 314 -7.18 -15.28 -7.97
CA VAL A 314 -7.62 -16.22 -6.94
C VAL A 314 -7.69 -17.61 -7.53
N LEU A 315 -6.91 -18.54 -6.97
CA LEU A 315 -6.95 -19.94 -7.39
C LEU A 315 -8.34 -20.53 -7.17
N ASN A 316 -8.81 -21.34 -8.12
CA ASN A 316 -10.04 -22.08 -7.92
C ASN A 316 -9.86 -23.16 -6.83
N ASP A 317 -10.97 -23.73 -6.36
CA ASP A 317 -10.97 -24.60 -5.20
C ASP A 317 -10.14 -25.90 -5.39
N ALA A 318 -9.97 -26.35 -6.64
CA ALA A 318 -9.14 -27.51 -6.94
C ALA A 318 -7.65 -27.27 -6.63
N TRP A 319 -7.22 -26.02 -6.58
CA TRP A 319 -5.84 -25.61 -6.34
C TRP A 319 -5.65 -24.86 -5.02
N ALA A 320 -6.62 -24.96 -4.11
CA ALA A 320 -6.57 -24.26 -2.82
C ALA A 320 -5.26 -24.52 -2.07
N GLY A 321 -4.67 -23.46 -1.51
CA GLY A 321 -3.44 -23.52 -0.73
C GLY A 321 -2.15 -23.52 -1.56
N LYS A 322 -2.23 -23.43 -2.89
CA LYS A 322 -1.06 -23.65 -3.78
C LYS A 322 -0.51 -22.39 -4.45
N ALA A 323 -0.87 -21.21 -3.99
CA ALA A 323 -0.35 -19.94 -4.56
C ALA A 323 1.17 -19.87 -4.50
N LYS A 324 1.78 -20.30 -3.39
CA LYS A 324 3.24 -20.31 -3.23
C LYS A 324 3.91 -21.25 -4.22
N THR A 325 3.33 -22.41 -4.47
CA THR A 325 3.85 -23.37 -5.48
C THR A 325 3.88 -22.73 -6.87
N LEU A 326 2.78 -22.06 -7.27
CA LEU A 326 2.72 -21.37 -8.55
C LEU A 326 3.75 -20.22 -8.62
N SER A 327 3.88 -19.44 -7.57
CA SER A 327 4.88 -18.38 -7.45
C SER A 327 6.32 -18.91 -7.61
N ASN A 328 6.63 -20.06 -7.02
CA ASN A 328 7.94 -20.69 -7.14
C ASN A 328 8.21 -21.16 -8.60
N LEU A 329 7.22 -21.76 -9.23
CA LEU A 329 7.33 -22.16 -10.65
C LEU A 329 7.52 -20.92 -11.56
N ALA A 330 6.84 -19.82 -11.27
CA ALA A 330 7.04 -18.58 -12.00
C ALA A 330 8.49 -18.08 -11.87
N ALA A 331 9.07 -18.13 -10.68
CA ALA A 331 10.47 -17.78 -10.46
C ALA A 331 11.43 -18.67 -11.26
N GLU A 332 11.16 -19.98 -11.33
CA GLU A 332 11.93 -20.90 -12.18
C GLU A 332 11.86 -20.53 -13.67
N GLU A 333 10.71 -20.03 -14.11
CA GLU A 333 10.51 -19.55 -15.49
C GLU A 333 11.04 -18.12 -15.72
N GLY A 334 11.60 -17.47 -14.70
CA GLY A 334 12.22 -16.15 -14.82
C GLY A 334 11.29 -14.98 -14.65
N VAL A 335 10.22 -15.11 -13.86
CA VAL A 335 9.34 -14.01 -13.50
C VAL A 335 9.05 -14.02 -12.02
N MET A 336 9.24 -12.87 -11.37
CA MET A 336 8.95 -12.70 -9.96
C MET A 336 7.53 -12.18 -9.78
N ILE A 337 6.72 -12.94 -9.05
CA ILE A 337 5.37 -12.54 -8.65
C ILE A 337 5.24 -12.70 -7.13
N LEU A 338 4.20 -12.12 -6.58
CA LEU A 338 3.89 -12.19 -5.15
C LEU A 338 2.75 -13.17 -4.89
N ILE A 339 2.55 -13.47 -3.62
CA ILE A 339 1.31 -14.07 -3.13
C ILE A 339 0.61 -13.10 -2.18
N ALA A 340 -0.68 -13.28 -2.01
CA ALA A 340 -1.49 -12.59 -1.01
C ALA A 340 -2.34 -13.64 -0.29
N GLY A 341 -1.74 -14.27 0.73
CA GLY A 341 -2.29 -15.47 1.36
C GLY A 341 -2.03 -16.74 0.56
N ALA A 342 -2.68 -17.84 0.96
CA ALA A 342 -2.42 -19.17 0.40
C ALA A 342 -3.06 -19.40 -0.98
N ASN A 343 -4.05 -18.58 -1.36
CA ASN A 343 -4.92 -18.82 -2.51
C ASN A 343 -4.82 -17.76 -3.60
N VAL A 344 -4.01 -16.73 -3.45
CA VAL A 344 -3.95 -15.61 -4.39
C VAL A 344 -2.52 -15.37 -4.83
N VAL A 345 -2.29 -15.31 -6.14
CA VAL A 345 -1.06 -14.76 -6.72
C VAL A 345 -1.28 -13.30 -7.05
N ARG A 346 -0.27 -12.47 -6.76
CA ARG A 346 -0.36 -11.02 -6.83
C ARG A 346 0.68 -10.44 -7.77
N PHE A 347 0.26 -9.45 -8.55
CA PHE A 347 1.10 -8.71 -9.49
C PHE A 347 1.14 -7.24 -9.07
N ALA A 348 2.34 -6.71 -8.92
CA ALA A 348 2.58 -5.30 -8.58
C ALA A 348 3.82 -4.78 -9.31
N PRO A 349 3.79 -4.75 -10.66
CA PRO A 349 4.93 -4.29 -11.46
C PRO A 349 5.16 -2.80 -11.32
N ALA A 350 6.27 -2.30 -11.87
CA ALA A 350 6.49 -0.87 -12.00
C ALA A 350 5.37 -0.20 -12.80
N LEU A 351 5.04 1.04 -12.44
CA LEU A 351 3.95 1.80 -13.08
C LEU A 351 4.24 2.10 -14.56
N ASN A 352 5.51 2.13 -14.92
CA ASN A 352 6.01 2.41 -16.28
C ASN A 352 6.44 1.16 -17.05
N VAL A 353 6.02 -0.03 -16.61
CA VAL A 353 6.33 -1.27 -17.30
C VAL A 353 5.90 -1.21 -18.76
N SER A 354 6.77 -1.62 -19.69
CA SER A 354 6.47 -1.60 -21.11
C SER A 354 5.56 -2.74 -21.53
N GLU A 355 4.88 -2.58 -22.66
CA GLU A 355 4.06 -3.65 -23.24
C GLU A 355 4.90 -4.89 -23.54
N GLU A 356 6.12 -4.73 -24.02
CA GLU A 356 7.07 -5.82 -24.26
C GLU A 356 7.38 -6.58 -22.98
N GLU A 357 7.67 -5.87 -21.90
CA GLU A 357 7.94 -6.49 -20.59
C GLU A 357 6.70 -7.18 -20.00
N VAL A 358 5.52 -6.60 -20.18
CA VAL A 358 4.26 -7.24 -19.78
C VAL A 358 4.07 -8.56 -20.53
N ASN A 359 4.23 -8.54 -21.85
CA ASN A 359 4.06 -9.73 -22.68
C ASN A 359 5.11 -10.79 -22.37
N SER A 360 6.38 -10.42 -22.27
CA SER A 360 7.45 -11.35 -21.93
C SER A 360 7.26 -11.96 -20.53
N GLY A 361 6.89 -11.16 -19.55
CA GLY A 361 6.63 -11.64 -18.18
C GLY A 361 5.42 -12.56 -18.11
N LEU A 362 4.34 -12.23 -18.81
CA LEU A 362 3.13 -13.07 -18.82
C LEU A 362 3.32 -14.35 -19.64
N ASP A 363 4.19 -14.36 -20.65
CA ASP A 363 4.61 -15.61 -21.32
C ASP A 363 5.31 -16.54 -20.32
N ARG A 364 6.15 -16.00 -19.46
CA ARG A 364 6.82 -16.78 -18.39
C ARG A 364 5.81 -17.27 -17.35
N VAL A 365 4.85 -16.44 -16.96
CA VAL A 365 3.74 -16.87 -16.07
C VAL A 365 2.94 -18.00 -16.73
N GLU A 366 2.65 -17.90 -18.01
CA GLU A 366 1.90 -18.95 -18.72
C GLU A 366 2.66 -20.29 -18.72
N ARG A 367 3.98 -20.29 -18.93
CA ARG A 367 4.77 -21.51 -18.82
C ARG A 367 4.71 -22.10 -17.41
N ALA A 368 4.77 -21.25 -16.38
CA ALA A 368 4.61 -21.70 -14.99
C ALA A 368 3.23 -22.32 -14.76
N CYS A 369 2.18 -21.72 -15.30
CA CYS A 369 0.81 -22.26 -15.21
C CYS A 369 0.67 -23.62 -15.92
N ALA A 370 1.28 -23.79 -17.08
CA ALA A 370 1.30 -25.06 -17.79
C ALA A 370 1.98 -26.16 -16.97
N ARG A 371 3.12 -25.87 -16.36
CA ARG A 371 3.83 -26.79 -15.46
C ARG A 371 3.01 -27.10 -14.21
N PHE A 372 2.36 -26.11 -13.65
CA PHE A 372 1.53 -26.24 -12.45
C PHE A 372 0.36 -27.19 -12.69
N VAL A 373 -0.35 -27.02 -13.81
CA VAL A 373 -1.47 -27.91 -14.19
C VAL A 373 -0.99 -29.32 -14.49
N ALA A 374 0.20 -29.48 -15.08
CA ALA A 374 0.79 -30.78 -15.35
C ALA A 374 1.27 -31.52 -14.08
N GLY A 375 1.19 -30.87 -12.90
CA GLY A 375 1.56 -31.48 -11.63
C GLY A 375 3.07 -31.51 -11.36
N VAL A 376 3.86 -30.70 -12.07
CA VAL A 376 5.29 -30.55 -11.80
C VAL A 376 5.46 -29.64 -10.59
N SER A 377 5.75 -30.21 -9.43
CA SER A 377 6.08 -29.47 -8.22
C SER A 377 7.54 -29.03 -8.22
N SER A 378 7.80 -27.83 -7.73
CA SER A 378 9.14 -27.31 -7.49
C SER A 378 9.76 -27.91 -6.23
#